data_9bcb2885009a6619543a843180c93422
#
_entry.id   9bcb2885009a6619543a843180c93422
#
_cell.length_a   1.000
_cell.length_b   1.000
_cell.length_c   1.000
_cell.angle_alpha   90.00
_cell.angle_beta   90.00
_cell.angle_gamma   90.00
#
_symmetry.space_group_name_H-M   'P 1'
#
loop_
_entity.id
_entity.type
_entity.pdbx_description
1 polymer ?
#
loop_
_entity_poly.entity_id
_entity_poly.type
_entity_poly.pdbx_seq_one_letter_code
_entity_poly.pdbx_strand_id
1 'polypeptide(L)'
;MSSGRSGGGGYRASDPAPRPVPNAGWDAWVAGFKGRAVSRGISSGTVEAAFRGAGFLPEVIEKDRNQTEFTRTLEDYLNIAASEERVSLGRQKYAQYGGTLQAIEARYGVEGNVVAAVWGLESFFGTRRGNVPVVSALSTLAYEGRRAEFFESQLVAALKILQAGDVSPGAMTGSWAGAMGHTQFIPTSYLAFAVDFTGDGRRDIWGEDPTDALASTAAYLAKSGWTHGLPWGMEVTLPGGFNTGLLGRGKGKSAAEWQGLGVRSADGRALAGGSIIAGGNGGGGPYFLLTQNFATILRYNNAQNYAIGVGHLSDRLLGRGAVQASFGPDASGMTKADRQELQRRLTVKGFDTEGSDGVIGAKTRAAISAYEASVGLPVTGEPTLELLRRLR
;
A
#
# COMPACT_ATOMS: atom_id res chain seq x y z
N MET A 1 -15.32 -0.27 11.71
CA MET A 1 -14.15 0.43 12.29
C MET A 1 -12.99 0.21 11.34
N SER A 2 -12.57 1.27 10.67
CA SER A 2 -11.59 1.24 9.58
C SER A 2 -10.19 1.08 10.15
N SER A 3 -9.55 -0.06 9.94
CA SER A 3 -8.11 -0.20 10.15
C SER A 3 -7.40 0.34 8.92
N GLY A 4 -7.06 1.63 8.93
CA GLY A 4 -6.18 2.21 7.92
C GLY A 4 -4.85 1.46 7.94
N ARG A 5 -4.61 0.62 6.93
CA ARG A 5 -3.28 0.14 6.60
C ARG A 5 -2.54 1.32 5.97
N SER A 6 -1.61 1.91 6.70
CA SER A 6 -0.68 2.87 6.11
C SER A 6 0.17 2.13 5.08
N GLY A 7 0.03 2.48 3.81
CA GLY A 7 0.94 2.10 2.74
C GLY A 7 2.35 2.58 3.14
N GLY A 8 3.16 1.64 3.64
CA GLY A 8 4.25 1.94 4.48
C GLY A 8 5.59 2.11 3.79
N GLY A 9 6.50 2.65 4.52
CA GLY A 9 7.90 2.35 4.39
C GLY A 9 8.16 0.91 4.82
N GLY A 10 7.96 -0.05 3.90
CA GLY A 10 8.37 -1.43 4.14
C GLY A 10 9.88 -1.49 4.32
N TYR A 11 10.35 -2.35 5.22
CA TYR A 11 11.76 -2.70 5.26
C TYR A 11 12.22 -3.11 3.87
N ARG A 12 13.37 -2.59 3.43
CA ARG A 12 14.05 -3.16 2.27
C ARG A 12 14.54 -4.56 2.64
N ALA A 13 14.61 -5.47 1.70
CA ALA A 13 15.16 -6.82 1.95
C ALA A 13 16.58 -6.80 2.56
N SER A 14 17.27 -5.67 2.46
CA SER A 14 18.61 -5.43 3.01
C SER A 14 18.64 -4.88 4.44
N ASP A 15 17.48 -4.46 5.00
CA ASP A 15 17.48 -3.93 6.36
C ASP A 15 17.62 -5.10 7.36
N PRO A 16 18.48 -4.99 8.39
CA PRO A 16 18.59 -6.03 9.39
C PRO A 16 17.26 -6.18 10.14
N ALA A 17 16.92 -7.42 10.51
CA ALA A 17 15.76 -7.66 11.37
C ALA A 17 15.94 -6.94 12.70
N PRO A 18 14.88 -6.30 13.24
CA PRO A 18 14.97 -5.64 14.54
C PRO A 18 15.36 -6.64 15.63
N ARG A 19 16.21 -6.19 16.55
CA ARG A 19 16.72 -7.04 17.64
C ARG A 19 15.87 -6.85 18.88
N PRO A 20 15.40 -7.93 19.50
CA PRO A 20 14.72 -7.86 20.78
C PRO A 20 15.62 -7.28 21.87
N VAL A 21 15.00 -6.50 22.76
CA VAL A 21 15.67 -5.99 23.98
C VAL A 21 14.97 -6.53 25.22
N PRO A 22 15.68 -6.71 26.36
CA PRO A 22 15.07 -7.14 27.62
C PRO A 22 13.99 -6.15 28.08
N ASN A 23 12.82 -6.67 28.49
CA ASN A 23 11.73 -5.86 29.05
C ASN A 23 10.87 -6.70 30.00
N ALA A 24 11.10 -6.55 31.31
CA ALA A 24 10.39 -7.32 32.33
C ALA A 24 8.86 -7.10 32.33
N GLY A 25 8.40 -5.92 31.95
CA GLY A 25 6.95 -5.63 31.82
C GLY A 25 6.33 -6.43 30.68
N TRP A 26 7.01 -6.49 29.53
CA TRP A 26 6.58 -7.30 28.41
C TRP A 26 6.62 -8.80 28.75
N ASP A 27 7.64 -9.26 29.46
CA ASP A 27 7.75 -10.66 29.90
C ASP A 27 6.58 -11.06 30.80
N ALA A 28 6.20 -10.19 31.75
CA ALA A 28 5.05 -10.42 32.63
C ALA A 28 3.72 -10.40 31.82
N TRP A 29 3.59 -9.48 30.86
CA TRP A 29 2.43 -9.43 29.98
C TRP A 29 2.29 -10.71 29.14
N VAL A 30 3.41 -11.21 28.57
CA VAL A 30 3.45 -12.44 27.78
C VAL A 30 3.05 -13.64 28.64
N ALA A 31 3.54 -13.74 29.90
CA ALA A 31 3.15 -14.81 30.81
C ALA A 31 1.61 -14.84 31.01
N GLY A 32 0.98 -13.69 31.22
CA GLY A 32 -0.48 -13.58 31.29
C GLY A 32 -1.19 -13.86 29.95
N PHE A 33 -0.61 -13.41 28.84
CA PHE A 33 -1.18 -13.64 27.50
C PHE A 33 -1.18 -15.14 27.14
N LYS A 34 -0.15 -15.89 27.45
CA LYS A 34 -0.08 -17.33 27.17
C LYS A 34 -1.30 -18.08 27.72
N GLY A 35 -1.73 -17.79 28.95
CA GLY A 35 -2.94 -18.37 29.52
C GLY A 35 -4.22 -17.98 28.74
N ARG A 36 -4.32 -16.71 28.35
CA ARG A 36 -5.45 -16.24 27.50
C ARG A 36 -5.45 -16.87 26.13
N ALA A 37 -4.30 -17.11 25.50
CA ALA A 37 -4.19 -17.79 24.22
C ALA A 37 -4.67 -19.25 24.31
N VAL A 38 -4.27 -19.96 25.35
CA VAL A 38 -4.73 -21.34 25.59
C VAL A 38 -6.25 -21.39 25.80
N SER A 39 -6.82 -20.46 26.57
CA SER A 39 -8.28 -20.39 26.75
C SER A 39 -9.06 -20.09 25.46
N ARG A 40 -8.39 -19.55 24.46
CA ARG A 40 -8.93 -19.28 23.10
C ARG A 40 -8.66 -20.43 22.11
N GLY A 41 -8.24 -21.60 22.59
CA GLY A 41 -8.08 -22.82 21.80
C GLY A 41 -6.72 -22.99 21.13
N ILE A 42 -5.70 -22.22 21.54
CA ILE A 42 -4.32 -22.44 21.09
C ILE A 42 -3.67 -23.49 22.02
N SER A 43 -3.04 -24.52 21.43
CA SER A 43 -2.33 -25.52 22.23
C SER A 43 -1.14 -24.89 22.99
N SER A 44 -0.87 -25.35 24.19
CA SER A 44 0.29 -24.89 24.97
C SER A 44 1.60 -25.09 24.22
N GLY A 45 1.73 -26.19 23.47
CA GLY A 45 2.91 -26.46 22.64
C GLY A 45 3.11 -25.41 21.55
N THR A 46 2.05 -24.97 20.88
CA THR A 46 2.11 -23.89 19.88
C THR A 46 2.51 -22.58 20.53
N VAL A 47 1.89 -22.22 21.66
CA VAL A 47 2.21 -20.99 22.39
C VAL A 47 3.68 -20.95 22.79
N GLU A 48 4.19 -22.04 23.39
CA GLU A 48 5.60 -22.11 23.79
C GLU A 48 6.57 -22.08 22.61
N ALA A 49 6.23 -22.75 21.50
CA ALA A 49 7.04 -22.71 20.29
C ALA A 49 7.09 -21.29 19.68
N ALA A 50 5.95 -20.60 19.64
CA ALA A 50 5.84 -19.24 19.09
C ALA A 50 6.63 -18.21 19.89
N PHE A 51 6.65 -18.32 21.21
CA PHE A 51 7.34 -17.38 22.10
C PHE A 51 8.78 -17.73 22.42
N ARG A 52 9.29 -18.91 22.00
CA ARG A 52 10.67 -19.36 22.30
C ARG A 52 11.74 -18.39 21.78
N GLY A 53 11.52 -17.76 20.62
CA GLY A 53 12.45 -16.78 20.02
C GLY A 53 11.86 -15.38 19.95
N ALA A 54 10.69 -15.14 20.57
CA ALA A 54 10.06 -13.83 20.56
C ALA A 54 10.66 -12.92 21.63
N GLY A 55 10.60 -11.59 21.39
CA GLY A 55 11.06 -10.61 22.36
C GLY A 55 10.50 -9.22 22.06
N PHE A 56 10.69 -8.32 22.99
CA PHE A 56 10.21 -6.94 22.90
C PHE A 56 10.99 -6.14 21.86
N LEU A 57 10.26 -5.45 20.96
CA LEU A 57 10.80 -4.67 19.83
C LEU A 57 10.40 -3.21 19.95
N PRO A 58 11.17 -2.33 20.64
CA PRO A 58 10.81 -0.91 20.81
C PRO A 58 10.67 -0.17 19.48
N GLU A 59 11.44 -0.54 18.46
CA GLU A 59 11.37 0.10 17.13
C GLU A 59 9.97 0.00 16.47
N VAL A 60 9.19 -1.05 16.78
CA VAL A 60 7.83 -1.18 16.23
C VAL A 60 6.88 -0.16 16.87
N ILE A 61 7.11 0.19 18.14
CA ILE A 61 6.35 1.24 18.84
C ILE A 61 6.68 2.61 18.25
N GLU A 62 7.95 2.88 18.01
CA GLU A 62 8.38 4.13 17.37
C GLU A 62 7.74 4.29 16.00
N LYS A 63 7.71 3.23 15.19
CA LYS A 63 7.04 3.24 13.87
C LYS A 63 5.53 3.41 13.99
N ASP A 64 4.89 2.79 14.99
CA ASP A 64 3.46 2.93 15.20
C ASP A 64 3.07 4.35 15.66
N ARG A 65 3.91 5.01 16.47
CA ARG A 65 3.69 6.39 16.93
C ARG A 65 4.04 7.44 15.88
N ASN A 66 5.08 7.17 15.08
CA ASN A 66 5.57 8.05 14.03
C ASN A 66 4.91 7.78 12.67
N GLN A 67 3.72 7.20 12.64
CA GLN A 67 2.89 7.20 11.45
C GLN A 67 2.48 8.66 11.14
N THR A 68 3.46 9.47 10.73
CA THR A 68 3.15 10.73 10.07
C THR A 68 2.37 10.34 8.81
N GLU A 69 1.06 10.57 8.86
CA GLU A 69 0.25 10.66 7.65
C GLU A 69 0.84 11.82 6.84
N PHE A 70 1.92 11.54 6.10
CA PHE A 70 2.23 12.38 4.96
C PHE A 70 1.03 12.19 4.05
N THR A 71 0.13 13.15 4.07
CA THR A 71 -0.97 13.27 3.11
C THR A 71 -0.34 13.60 1.76
N ARG A 72 0.23 12.54 1.16
CA ARG A 72 0.77 12.63 -0.20
C ARG A 72 -0.35 12.98 -1.14
N THR A 73 -0.10 13.90 -2.03
CA THR A 73 -1.02 14.15 -3.13
C THR A 73 -1.22 12.86 -3.92
N LEU A 74 -2.33 12.75 -4.65
CA LEU A 74 -2.54 11.59 -5.52
C LEU A 74 -1.43 11.49 -6.58
N GLU A 75 -0.97 12.63 -7.10
CA GLU A 75 0.15 12.70 -8.04
C GLU A 75 1.41 12.03 -7.47
N ASP A 76 1.84 12.44 -6.26
CA ASP A 76 3.02 11.87 -5.61
C ASP A 76 2.86 10.39 -5.31
N TYR A 77 1.65 10.00 -4.88
CA TYR A 77 1.33 8.60 -4.65
C TYR A 77 1.49 7.76 -5.93
N LEU A 78 0.90 8.20 -7.05
CA LEU A 78 0.96 7.49 -8.33
C LEU A 78 2.38 7.45 -8.91
N ASN A 79 3.18 8.50 -8.72
CA ASN A 79 4.58 8.51 -9.12
C ASN A 79 5.40 7.40 -8.43
N ILE A 80 5.04 7.06 -7.19
CA ILE A 80 5.67 5.96 -6.45
C ILE A 80 5.01 4.62 -6.79
N ALA A 81 3.68 4.57 -6.79
CA ALA A 81 2.90 3.35 -6.99
C ALA A 81 3.05 2.76 -8.39
N ALA A 82 3.23 3.61 -9.41
CA ALA A 82 3.43 3.23 -10.81
C ALA A 82 4.72 3.84 -11.40
N SER A 83 5.79 3.88 -10.59
CA SER A 83 7.12 4.27 -11.08
C SER A 83 7.58 3.36 -12.23
N GLU A 84 8.40 3.88 -13.14
CA GLU A 84 8.88 3.10 -14.28
C GLU A 84 9.62 1.82 -13.84
N GLU A 85 10.37 1.88 -12.74
CA GLU A 85 11.01 0.71 -12.13
C GLU A 85 9.97 -0.35 -11.74
N ARG A 86 8.88 0.06 -11.02
CA ARG A 86 7.83 -0.86 -10.60
C ARG A 86 7.04 -1.41 -11.78
N VAL A 87 6.74 -0.59 -12.78
CA VAL A 87 6.04 -1.01 -14.00
C VAL A 87 6.90 -2.00 -14.81
N SER A 88 8.19 -1.72 -14.97
CA SER A 88 9.12 -2.60 -15.70
C SER A 88 9.25 -3.97 -15.02
N LEU A 89 9.55 -3.97 -13.71
CA LEU A 89 9.61 -5.21 -12.91
C LEU A 89 8.26 -5.94 -12.92
N GLY A 90 7.17 -5.18 -12.79
CA GLY A 90 5.81 -5.74 -12.77
C GLY A 90 5.44 -6.43 -14.07
N ARG A 91 5.79 -5.88 -15.23
CA ARG A 91 5.59 -6.54 -16.53
C ARG A 91 6.41 -7.82 -16.65
N GLN A 92 7.65 -7.82 -16.17
CA GLN A 92 8.47 -9.04 -16.13
C GLN A 92 7.81 -10.11 -15.26
N LYS A 93 7.37 -9.75 -14.05
CA LYS A 93 6.70 -10.67 -13.12
C LYS A 93 5.35 -11.14 -13.65
N TYR A 94 4.56 -10.25 -14.24
CA TYR A 94 3.28 -10.60 -14.87
C TYR A 94 3.46 -11.62 -16.00
N ALA A 95 4.48 -11.44 -16.82
CA ALA A 95 4.83 -12.42 -17.87
C ALA A 95 5.37 -13.73 -17.26
N GLN A 96 6.26 -13.67 -16.27
CA GLN A 96 6.84 -14.83 -15.60
C GLN A 96 5.78 -15.73 -14.98
N TYR A 97 4.77 -15.16 -14.32
CA TYR A 97 3.69 -15.90 -13.65
C TYR A 97 2.39 -15.92 -14.45
N GLY A 98 2.45 -15.66 -15.75
CA GLY A 98 1.27 -15.52 -16.60
C GLY A 98 0.34 -16.74 -16.56
N GLY A 99 0.90 -17.96 -16.64
CA GLY A 99 0.09 -19.19 -16.52
C GLY A 99 -0.57 -19.37 -15.16
N THR A 100 0.15 -19.08 -14.09
CA THR A 100 -0.39 -19.10 -12.70
C THR A 100 -1.49 -18.06 -12.53
N LEU A 101 -1.27 -16.83 -12.97
CA LEU A 101 -2.26 -15.75 -12.89
C LEU A 101 -3.51 -16.07 -13.71
N GLN A 102 -3.37 -16.67 -14.88
CA GLN A 102 -4.49 -17.11 -15.70
C GLN A 102 -5.30 -18.21 -15.01
N ALA A 103 -4.65 -19.19 -14.37
CA ALA A 103 -5.32 -20.24 -13.62
C ALA A 103 -6.08 -19.67 -12.39
N ILE A 104 -5.46 -18.70 -11.70
CA ILE A 104 -6.09 -17.98 -10.58
C ILE A 104 -7.30 -17.18 -11.05
N GLU A 105 -7.18 -16.44 -12.16
CA GLU A 105 -8.29 -15.70 -12.77
C GLU A 105 -9.44 -16.61 -13.15
N ALA A 106 -9.17 -17.74 -13.79
CA ALA A 106 -10.17 -18.72 -14.14
C ALA A 106 -10.93 -19.26 -12.91
N ARG A 107 -10.25 -19.40 -11.76
CA ARG A 107 -10.86 -19.93 -10.54
C ARG A 107 -11.63 -18.90 -9.74
N TYR A 108 -11.13 -17.66 -9.65
CA TYR A 108 -11.68 -16.65 -8.74
C TYR A 108 -12.38 -15.49 -9.47
N GLY A 109 -12.28 -15.40 -10.79
CA GLY A 109 -12.87 -14.32 -11.58
C GLY A 109 -12.28 -12.94 -11.26
N VAL A 110 -11.00 -12.87 -10.92
CA VAL A 110 -10.27 -11.63 -10.67
C VAL A 110 -9.12 -11.55 -11.66
N GLU A 111 -9.05 -10.48 -12.44
CA GLU A 111 -8.06 -10.33 -13.49
C GLU A 111 -6.63 -10.39 -12.96
N GLY A 112 -5.77 -11.17 -13.60
CA GLY A 112 -4.42 -11.43 -13.16
C GLY A 112 -3.55 -10.19 -13.04
N ASN A 113 -3.76 -9.16 -13.89
CA ASN A 113 -3.07 -7.87 -13.78
C ASN A 113 -3.42 -7.10 -12.51
N VAL A 114 -4.65 -7.24 -12.00
CA VAL A 114 -5.07 -6.61 -10.74
C VAL A 114 -4.40 -7.32 -9.55
N VAL A 115 -4.39 -8.65 -9.55
CA VAL A 115 -3.68 -9.44 -8.54
C VAL A 115 -2.19 -9.08 -8.52
N ALA A 116 -1.56 -9.00 -9.69
CA ALA A 116 -0.16 -8.60 -9.83
C ALA A 116 0.09 -7.16 -9.35
N ALA A 117 -0.86 -6.23 -9.57
CA ALA A 117 -0.74 -4.86 -9.10
C ALA A 117 -0.81 -4.76 -7.57
N VAL A 118 -1.69 -5.53 -6.91
CA VAL A 118 -1.69 -5.64 -5.43
C VAL A 118 -0.34 -6.15 -4.95
N TRP A 119 0.18 -7.23 -5.53
CA TRP A 119 1.52 -7.75 -5.22
C TRP A 119 2.62 -6.69 -5.39
N GLY A 120 2.54 -5.92 -6.47
CA GLY A 120 3.47 -4.83 -6.74
C GLY A 120 3.44 -3.71 -5.69
N LEU A 121 2.25 -3.31 -5.24
CA LEU A 121 2.11 -2.27 -4.22
C LEU A 121 2.49 -2.76 -2.82
N GLU A 122 2.10 -3.98 -2.47
CA GLU A 122 2.28 -4.50 -1.11
C GLU A 122 3.74 -4.83 -0.80
N SER A 123 4.44 -5.50 -1.71
CA SER A 123 5.80 -5.98 -1.44
C SER A 123 6.81 -5.76 -2.56
N PHE A 124 6.51 -4.87 -3.52
CA PHE A 124 7.36 -4.67 -4.68
C PHE A 124 7.68 -6.01 -5.38
N PHE A 125 6.61 -6.76 -5.70
CA PHE A 125 6.65 -8.10 -6.30
C PHE A 125 7.49 -9.11 -5.49
N GLY A 126 7.32 -9.08 -4.17
CA GLY A 126 7.94 -10.02 -3.23
C GLY A 126 9.35 -9.66 -2.78
N THR A 127 9.93 -8.56 -3.27
CA THR A 127 11.29 -8.13 -2.86
C THR A 127 11.30 -7.39 -1.51
N ARG A 128 10.14 -6.98 -1.00
CA ARG A 128 9.99 -6.20 0.24
C ARG A 128 8.89 -6.77 1.12
N ARG A 129 8.98 -8.07 1.43
CA ARG A 129 7.98 -8.80 2.25
C ARG A 129 8.02 -8.43 3.74
N GLY A 130 9.11 -7.78 4.18
CA GLY A 130 9.40 -7.53 5.59
C GLY A 130 10.11 -8.73 6.24
N ASN A 131 10.87 -8.45 7.29
CA ASN A 131 11.69 -9.42 8.01
C ASN A 131 11.49 -9.34 9.53
N VAL A 132 10.47 -8.61 9.98
CA VAL A 132 10.17 -8.48 11.41
C VAL A 132 9.46 -9.75 11.88
N PRO A 133 9.92 -10.41 12.96
CA PRO A 133 9.22 -11.55 13.55
C PRO A 133 7.82 -11.13 14.00
N VAL A 134 6.78 -11.71 13.39
CA VAL A 134 5.37 -11.28 13.56
C VAL A 134 4.91 -11.43 15.00
N VAL A 135 5.27 -12.53 15.67
CA VAL A 135 4.89 -12.75 17.08
C VAL A 135 5.48 -11.68 17.99
N SER A 136 6.76 -11.31 17.79
CA SER A 136 7.43 -10.25 18.55
C SER A 136 6.79 -8.89 18.28
N ALA A 137 6.53 -8.55 17.03
CA ALA A 137 5.91 -7.29 16.64
C ALA A 137 4.51 -7.13 17.26
N LEU A 138 3.64 -8.12 17.06
CA LEU A 138 2.27 -8.07 17.53
C LEU A 138 2.17 -8.10 19.05
N SER A 139 2.99 -8.90 19.74
CA SER A 139 3.00 -8.92 21.20
C SER A 139 3.54 -7.61 21.80
N THR A 140 4.53 -6.99 21.16
CA THR A 140 5.04 -5.67 21.57
C THR A 140 3.95 -4.60 21.44
N LEU A 141 3.24 -4.55 20.30
CA LEU A 141 2.19 -3.56 20.05
C LEU A 141 0.94 -3.80 20.92
N ALA A 142 0.62 -5.07 21.21
CA ALA A 142 -0.47 -5.39 22.13
C ALA A 142 -0.12 -4.99 23.57
N TYR A 143 1.12 -5.19 24.01
CA TYR A 143 1.63 -4.78 25.32
C TYR A 143 1.69 -3.25 25.46
N GLU A 144 2.10 -2.51 24.42
CA GLU A 144 2.19 -1.04 24.45
C GLU A 144 0.83 -0.37 24.74
N GLY A 145 -0.26 -0.95 24.28
CA GLY A 145 -1.61 -0.61 24.74
C GLY A 145 -2.42 0.32 23.86
N ARG A 146 -1.82 1.14 22.97
CA ARG A 146 -2.56 2.13 22.15
C ARG A 146 -3.67 1.50 21.30
N ARG A 147 -3.47 0.26 20.83
CA ARG A 147 -4.43 -0.54 20.06
C ARG A 147 -4.41 -2.00 20.53
N ALA A 148 -4.36 -2.19 21.86
CA ALA A 148 -4.13 -3.49 22.51
C ALA A 148 -5.06 -4.59 21.99
N GLU A 149 -6.37 -4.38 22.00
CA GLU A 149 -7.36 -5.37 21.56
C GLU A 149 -7.16 -5.79 20.10
N PHE A 150 -6.88 -4.82 19.21
CA PHE A 150 -6.61 -5.10 17.82
C PHE A 150 -5.36 -5.97 17.66
N PHE A 151 -4.24 -5.57 18.26
CA PHE A 151 -2.99 -6.33 18.11
C PHE A 151 -3.02 -7.66 18.85
N GLU A 152 -3.71 -7.76 19.99
CA GLU A 152 -3.92 -9.07 20.66
C GLU A 152 -4.78 -10.00 19.80
N SER A 153 -5.79 -9.49 19.09
CA SER A 153 -6.59 -10.29 18.16
C SER A 153 -5.75 -10.79 16.97
N GLN A 154 -4.85 -9.95 16.44
CA GLN A 154 -3.94 -10.35 15.38
C GLN A 154 -2.93 -11.40 15.89
N LEU A 155 -2.41 -11.25 17.11
CA LEU A 155 -1.49 -12.21 17.71
C LEU A 155 -2.15 -13.58 17.91
N VAL A 156 -3.38 -13.64 18.41
CA VAL A 156 -4.15 -14.89 18.50
C VAL A 156 -4.36 -15.52 17.12
N ALA A 157 -4.67 -14.73 16.11
CA ALA A 157 -4.79 -15.22 14.73
C ALA A 157 -3.47 -15.76 14.19
N ALA A 158 -2.32 -15.09 14.48
CA ALA A 158 -1.00 -15.58 14.13
C ALA A 158 -0.69 -16.94 14.79
N LEU A 159 -1.04 -17.10 16.07
CA LEU A 159 -0.89 -18.39 16.74
C LEU A 159 -1.75 -19.51 16.14
N LYS A 160 -2.97 -19.19 15.66
CA LYS A 160 -3.81 -20.16 14.92
C LYS A 160 -3.16 -20.59 13.61
N ILE A 161 -2.52 -19.68 12.89
CA ILE A 161 -1.77 -19.98 11.67
C ILE A 161 -0.62 -20.93 11.96
N LEU A 162 0.15 -20.65 13.01
CA LEU A 162 1.23 -21.53 13.47
C LEU A 162 0.71 -22.91 13.88
N GLN A 163 -0.42 -22.96 14.59
CA GLN A 163 -1.05 -24.21 15.01
C GLN A 163 -1.55 -25.05 13.83
N ALA A 164 -1.99 -24.42 12.75
CA ALA A 164 -2.37 -25.10 11.53
C ALA A 164 -1.16 -25.69 10.77
N GLY A 165 0.06 -25.24 11.06
CA GLY A 165 1.27 -25.74 10.42
C GLY A 165 1.57 -25.08 9.06
N ASP A 166 0.87 -24.01 8.70
CA ASP A 166 1.07 -23.29 7.43
C ASP A 166 2.50 -22.68 7.35
N VAL A 167 3.05 -22.29 8.49
CA VAL A 167 4.39 -21.70 8.60
C VAL A 167 5.01 -22.02 9.96
N SER A 168 6.33 -22.10 10.03
CA SER A 168 7.04 -22.25 11.32
C SER A 168 7.18 -20.89 12.04
N PRO A 169 7.35 -20.88 13.39
CA PRO A 169 7.53 -19.62 14.13
C PRO A 169 8.68 -18.77 13.61
N GLY A 170 9.81 -19.38 13.24
CA GLY A 170 10.99 -18.66 12.73
C GLY A 170 10.79 -18.09 11.30
N ALA A 171 9.90 -18.68 10.50
CA ALA A 171 9.60 -18.21 9.15
C ALA A 171 8.44 -17.23 9.09
N MET A 172 7.67 -17.07 10.19
CA MET A 172 6.56 -16.11 10.25
C MET A 172 7.09 -14.69 10.41
N THR A 173 7.50 -14.09 9.30
CA THR A 173 8.01 -12.71 9.24
C THR A 173 7.06 -11.81 8.44
N GLY A 174 7.22 -10.50 8.60
CA GLY A 174 6.39 -9.54 7.92
C GLY A 174 6.81 -8.09 8.18
N SER A 175 5.87 -7.17 8.06
CA SER A 175 6.05 -5.77 8.41
C SER A 175 6.08 -5.57 9.93
N TRP A 176 6.50 -4.39 10.36
CA TRP A 176 6.49 -3.99 11.78
C TRP A 176 5.08 -4.06 12.42
N ALA A 177 4.02 -3.98 11.64
CA ALA A 177 2.63 -4.07 12.11
C ALA A 177 2.00 -5.45 11.89
N GLY A 178 2.80 -6.48 11.54
CA GLY A 178 2.34 -7.86 11.39
C GLY A 178 1.65 -8.18 10.06
N ALA A 179 1.82 -7.37 9.02
CA ALA A 179 1.40 -7.72 7.68
C ALA A 179 2.42 -8.68 7.05
N MET A 180 1.96 -9.79 6.46
CA MET A 180 2.77 -10.96 6.15
C MET A 180 2.85 -11.27 4.66
N GLY A 181 4.03 -11.75 4.24
CA GLY A 181 4.24 -12.37 2.95
C GLY A 181 4.16 -11.46 1.74
N HIS A 182 3.98 -12.06 0.57
CA HIS A 182 4.00 -11.38 -0.72
C HIS A 182 2.93 -10.30 -0.88
N THR A 183 1.75 -10.49 -0.31
CA THR A 183 0.60 -9.59 -0.46
C THR A 183 0.15 -8.97 0.87
N GLN A 184 1.01 -9.03 1.87
CA GLN A 184 0.90 -8.30 3.14
C GLN A 184 -0.42 -8.52 3.88
N PHE A 185 -0.85 -9.79 3.99
CA PHE A 185 -2.03 -10.14 4.81
C PHE A 185 -1.75 -9.96 6.30
N ILE A 186 -2.63 -9.27 7.01
CA ILE A 186 -2.66 -9.37 8.48
C ILE A 186 -3.21 -10.74 8.89
N PRO A 187 -2.86 -11.27 10.08
CA PRO A 187 -3.23 -12.62 10.48
C PRO A 187 -4.72 -12.94 10.39
N THR A 188 -5.61 -12.02 10.76
CA THR A 188 -7.06 -12.22 10.63
C THR A 188 -7.53 -12.30 9.17
N SER A 189 -6.94 -11.51 8.27
CA SER A 189 -7.22 -11.61 6.83
C SER A 189 -6.72 -12.92 6.25
N TYR A 190 -5.55 -13.39 6.71
CA TYR A 190 -5.04 -14.69 6.32
C TYR A 190 -6.01 -15.82 6.68
N LEU A 191 -6.47 -15.87 7.93
CA LEU A 191 -7.43 -16.90 8.35
C LEU A 191 -8.74 -16.87 7.56
N ALA A 192 -9.16 -15.69 7.12
CA ALA A 192 -10.43 -15.53 6.38
C ALA A 192 -10.32 -15.84 4.88
N PHE A 193 -9.15 -15.62 4.27
CA PHE A 193 -9.03 -15.54 2.81
C PHE A 193 -7.86 -16.35 2.23
N ALA A 194 -6.86 -16.76 3.02
CA ALA A 194 -5.73 -17.52 2.49
C ALA A 194 -6.17 -18.90 2.00
N VAL A 195 -5.63 -19.29 0.85
CA VAL A 195 -5.92 -20.54 0.17
C VAL A 195 -4.62 -21.29 -0.16
N ASP A 196 -4.68 -22.61 -0.10
CA ASP A 196 -3.70 -23.52 -0.67
C ASP A 196 -4.10 -23.76 -2.14
N PHE A 197 -3.47 -23.05 -3.05
CA PHE A 197 -3.75 -23.16 -4.47
C PHE A 197 -2.81 -24.17 -5.15
N THR A 198 -1.63 -24.36 -4.58
CA THR A 198 -0.64 -25.35 -5.04
C THR A 198 -1.07 -26.78 -4.70
N GLY A 199 -1.89 -26.97 -3.65
CA GLY A 199 -2.40 -28.27 -3.21
C GLY A 199 -1.37 -29.07 -2.40
N ASP A 200 -0.39 -28.40 -1.80
CA ASP A 200 0.66 -29.04 -0.98
C ASP A 200 0.29 -29.23 0.50
N GLY A 201 -0.92 -28.82 0.88
CA GLY A 201 -1.46 -28.87 2.24
C GLY A 201 -1.10 -27.66 3.11
N ARG A 202 -0.53 -26.61 2.55
CA ARG A 202 -0.18 -25.36 3.24
C ARG A 202 -0.69 -24.15 2.45
N ARG A 203 -0.99 -23.08 3.16
CA ARG A 203 -1.33 -21.79 2.57
C ARG A 203 -0.12 -20.87 2.63
N ASP A 204 0.92 -21.18 1.84
CA ASP A 204 2.21 -20.50 1.92
C ASP A 204 2.19 -19.14 1.22
N ILE A 205 2.21 -18.06 2.01
CA ILE A 205 2.32 -16.69 1.49
C ILE A 205 3.73 -16.10 1.70
N TRP A 206 4.66 -16.82 2.34
CA TRP A 206 6.00 -16.35 2.74
C TRP A 206 7.11 -16.87 1.83
N GLY A 207 6.94 -18.03 1.23
CA GLY A 207 7.93 -18.72 0.41
C GLY A 207 8.38 -17.94 -0.81
N GLU A 208 9.31 -18.50 -1.56
CA GLU A 208 9.80 -17.87 -2.80
C GLU A 208 8.78 -17.98 -3.95
N ASP A 209 7.95 -19.02 -3.95
CA ASP A 209 6.83 -19.15 -4.87
C ASP A 209 5.64 -18.31 -4.39
N PRO A 210 5.21 -17.28 -5.14
CA PRO A 210 4.10 -16.41 -4.73
C PRO A 210 2.71 -17.02 -5.00
N THR A 211 2.60 -18.22 -5.53
CA THR A 211 1.35 -18.78 -6.08
C THR A 211 0.20 -18.73 -5.08
N ASP A 212 0.37 -19.21 -3.86
CA ASP A 212 -0.69 -19.19 -2.85
C ASP A 212 -1.02 -17.76 -2.38
N ALA A 213 -0.02 -16.88 -2.31
CA ALA A 213 -0.25 -15.47 -1.97
C ALA A 213 -1.08 -14.75 -3.03
N LEU A 214 -0.78 -14.98 -4.32
CA LEU A 214 -1.53 -14.42 -5.44
C LEU A 214 -2.96 -14.97 -5.49
N ALA A 215 -3.12 -16.27 -5.31
CA ALA A 215 -4.43 -16.92 -5.24
C ALA A 215 -5.24 -16.44 -4.03
N SER A 216 -4.60 -16.26 -2.88
CA SER A 216 -5.24 -15.71 -1.67
C SER A 216 -5.71 -14.27 -1.87
N THR A 217 -4.94 -13.46 -2.60
CA THR A 217 -5.34 -12.10 -2.99
C THR A 217 -6.57 -12.11 -3.89
N ALA A 218 -6.58 -12.98 -4.90
CA ALA A 218 -7.74 -13.14 -5.77
C ALA A 218 -8.98 -13.63 -4.99
N ALA A 219 -8.81 -14.62 -4.10
CA ALA A 219 -9.87 -15.09 -3.23
C ALA A 219 -10.44 -14.00 -2.31
N TYR A 220 -9.55 -13.12 -1.77
CA TYR A 220 -9.96 -11.95 -0.99
C TYR A 220 -10.83 -11.00 -1.83
N LEU A 221 -10.36 -10.60 -3.02
CA LEU A 221 -11.08 -9.66 -3.88
C LEU A 221 -12.42 -10.27 -4.37
N ALA A 222 -12.44 -11.54 -4.77
CA ALA A 222 -13.64 -12.24 -5.17
C ALA A 222 -14.70 -12.27 -4.05
N LYS A 223 -14.32 -12.70 -2.84
CA LYS A 223 -15.22 -12.70 -1.67
C LYS A 223 -15.63 -11.29 -1.24
N SER A 224 -14.85 -10.26 -1.61
CA SER A 224 -15.17 -8.87 -1.34
C SER A 224 -16.07 -8.21 -2.39
N GLY A 225 -16.52 -8.94 -3.41
CA GLY A 225 -17.49 -8.47 -4.41
C GLY A 225 -16.85 -7.96 -5.70
N TRP A 226 -15.69 -8.51 -6.07
CA TRP A 226 -15.10 -8.26 -7.39
C TRP A 226 -16.03 -8.75 -8.50
N THR A 227 -16.17 -7.96 -9.54
CA THR A 227 -16.93 -8.31 -10.74
C THR A 227 -15.96 -8.43 -11.92
N HIS A 228 -15.80 -9.65 -12.44
CA HIS A 228 -14.97 -9.93 -13.60
C HIS A 228 -15.41 -9.13 -14.83
N GLY A 229 -14.46 -8.58 -15.57
CA GLY A 229 -14.71 -7.76 -16.76
C GLY A 229 -15.13 -6.32 -16.48
N LEU A 230 -15.48 -5.97 -15.23
CA LEU A 230 -15.71 -4.58 -14.85
C LEU A 230 -14.37 -3.92 -14.51
N PRO A 231 -13.94 -2.80 -15.17
CA PRO A 231 -12.71 -2.12 -14.79
C PRO A 231 -12.80 -1.58 -13.35
N TRP A 232 -11.65 -1.41 -12.68
CA TRP A 232 -11.61 -0.72 -11.37
C TRP A 232 -12.11 0.72 -11.46
N GLY A 233 -11.83 1.34 -12.59
CA GLY A 233 -12.11 2.72 -12.93
C GLY A 233 -11.36 3.12 -14.20
N MET A 234 -11.37 4.40 -14.50
CA MET A 234 -10.63 4.97 -15.62
C MET A 234 -10.49 6.49 -15.48
N GLU A 235 -9.47 7.06 -16.11
CA GLU A 235 -9.38 8.50 -16.30
C GLU A 235 -10.44 8.95 -17.30
N VAL A 236 -11.09 10.07 -16.99
CA VAL A 236 -12.13 10.66 -17.86
C VAL A 236 -11.88 12.14 -18.09
N THR A 237 -12.37 12.64 -19.22
CA THR A 237 -12.42 14.06 -19.55
C THR A 237 -13.85 14.59 -19.37
N LEU A 238 -13.97 15.81 -18.86
CA LEU A 238 -15.22 16.51 -18.66
C LEU A 238 -15.35 17.62 -19.72
N PRO A 239 -16.55 17.89 -20.26
CA PRO A 239 -16.75 18.99 -21.21
C PRO A 239 -16.60 20.36 -20.52
N GLY A 240 -16.34 21.40 -21.29
CA GLY A 240 -16.34 22.79 -20.80
C GLY A 240 -17.66 23.15 -20.10
N GLY A 241 -17.56 23.82 -18.95
CA GLY A 241 -18.74 24.24 -18.16
C GLY A 241 -19.43 23.08 -17.41
N PHE A 242 -18.77 21.93 -17.26
CA PHE A 242 -19.35 20.79 -16.54
C PHE A 242 -19.75 21.16 -15.12
N ASN A 243 -20.93 20.71 -14.69
CA ASN A 243 -21.40 20.88 -13.32
C ASN A 243 -20.62 19.97 -12.34
N THR A 244 -19.59 20.52 -11.70
CA THR A 244 -18.76 19.80 -10.71
C THR A 244 -19.55 19.35 -9.47
N GLY A 245 -20.74 19.91 -9.21
CA GLY A 245 -21.64 19.41 -8.18
C GLY A 245 -22.11 17.98 -8.37
N LEU A 246 -21.95 17.42 -9.58
CA LEU A 246 -22.23 16.00 -9.88
C LEU A 246 -21.07 15.07 -9.51
N LEU A 247 -19.90 15.60 -9.17
CA LEU A 247 -18.74 14.82 -8.79
C LEU A 247 -18.81 14.40 -7.31
N GLY A 248 -18.14 13.30 -7.01
CA GLY A 248 -17.96 12.80 -5.65
C GLY A 248 -18.39 11.35 -5.49
N ARG A 249 -17.77 10.68 -4.53
CA ARG A 249 -18.15 9.31 -4.15
C ARG A 249 -19.61 9.28 -3.70
N GLY A 250 -20.36 8.25 -4.12
CA GLY A 250 -21.80 8.14 -3.84
C GLY A 250 -22.71 8.87 -4.81
N LYS A 251 -22.16 9.64 -5.76
CA LYS A 251 -22.93 10.30 -6.86
C LYS A 251 -22.80 9.51 -8.17
N GLY A 252 -22.95 8.18 -8.07
CA GLY A 252 -22.82 7.28 -9.22
C GLY A 252 -23.93 7.47 -10.26
N LYS A 253 -23.55 7.32 -11.53
CA LYS A 253 -24.44 7.29 -12.68
C LYS A 253 -24.09 6.13 -13.59
N SER A 254 -25.01 5.73 -14.45
CA SER A 254 -24.74 4.78 -15.53
C SER A 254 -23.77 5.34 -16.56
N ALA A 255 -23.17 4.45 -17.35
CA ALA A 255 -22.34 4.86 -18.48
C ALA A 255 -23.07 5.78 -19.45
N ALA A 256 -24.34 5.47 -19.78
CA ALA A 256 -25.16 6.24 -20.69
C ALA A 256 -25.45 7.66 -20.17
N GLU A 257 -25.75 7.79 -18.86
CA GLU A 257 -25.95 9.12 -18.24
C GLU A 257 -24.68 9.97 -18.30
N TRP A 258 -23.50 9.37 -17.97
CA TRP A 258 -22.23 10.09 -18.08
C TRP A 258 -21.94 10.51 -19.54
N GLN A 259 -22.16 9.61 -20.50
CA GLN A 259 -22.00 9.93 -21.93
C GLN A 259 -22.95 11.06 -22.39
N GLY A 260 -24.20 11.04 -21.93
CA GLY A 260 -25.19 12.09 -22.19
C GLY A 260 -24.78 13.46 -21.62
N LEU A 261 -24.05 13.48 -20.51
CA LEU A 261 -23.46 14.69 -19.92
C LEU A 261 -22.13 15.10 -20.58
N GLY A 262 -21.72 14.46 -21.67
CA GLY A 262 -20.52 14.80 -22.42
C GLY A 262 -19.20 14.22 -21.84
N VAL A 263 -19.26 13.38 -20.81
CA VAL A 263 -18.07 12.70 -20.27
C VAL A 263 -17.51 11.72 -21.30
N ARG A 264 -16.19 11.64 -21.39
CA ARG A 264 -15.48 10.70 -22.26
C ARG A 264 -14.33 10.04 -21.50
N SER A 265 -14.01 8.82 -21.87
CA SER A 265 -12.77 8.18 -21.40
C SER A 265 -11.55 8.89 -22.01
N ALA A 266 -10.51 9.12 -21.22
CA ALA A 266 -9.29 9.74 -21.69
C ALA A 266 -8.50 8.85 -22.69
N ASP A 267 -8.65 7.53 -22.59
CA ASP A 267 -7.97 6.55 -23.44
C ASP A 267 -8.87 5.90 -24.51
N GLY A 268 -10.08 6.42 -24.70
CA GLY A 268 -11.01 5.98 -25.74
C GLY A 268 -11.79 4.70 -25.43
N ARG A 269 -11.61 4.09 -24.25
CA ARG A 269 -12.42 2.93 -23.82
C ARG A 269 -13.89 3.30 -23.63
N ALA A 270 -14.77 2.32 -23.68
CA ALA A 270 -16.15 2.48 -23.29
C ALA A 270 -16.24 2.88 -21.81
N LEU A 271 -17.10 3.84 -21.49
CA LEU A 271 -17.36 4.22 -20.09
C LEU A 271 -18.06 3.07 -19.35
N ALA A 272 -17.76 2.93 -18.08
CA ALA A 272 -18.52 2.14 -17.13
C ALA A 272 -19.47 3.03 -16.32
N GLY A 273 -20.40 2.42 -15.59
CA GLY A 273 -21.16 3.10 -14.54
C GLY A 273 -20.29 3.30 -13.29
N GLY A 274 -20.54 4.38 -12.57
CA GLY A 274 -19.78 4.68 -11.36
C GLY A 274 -19.84 6.12 -10.93
N SER A 275 -19.01 6.49 -9.96
CA SER A 275 -18.87 7.86 -9.44
C SER A 275 -17.62 8.50 -10.01
N ILE A 276 -17.66 9.78 -10.35
CA ILE A 276 -16.47 10.53 -10.79
C ILE A 276 -15.94 11.37 -9.64
N ILE A 277 -14.63 11.30 -9.42
CA ILE A 277 -13.92 12.16 -8.47
C ILE A 277 -12.87 13.01 -9.18
N ALA A 278 -12.57 14.17 -8.62
CA ALA A 278 -11.40 14.94 -8.97
C ALA A 278 -10.17 14.38 -8.23
N GLY A 279 -9.09 14.17 -8.96
CA GLY A 279 -7.81 13.65 -8.42
C GLY A 279 -6.72 14.71 -8.37
N GLY A 280 -6.96 15.88 -8.97
CA GLY A 280 -6.01 16.99 -9.01
C GLY A 280 -6.00 17.81 -7.75
N ASN A 281 -4.93 18.56 -7.57
CA ASN A 281 -4.75 19.50 -6.49
C ASN A 281 -5.81 20.62 -6.60
N GLY A 282 -6.40 21.03 -5.48
CA GLY A 282 -7.43 22.07 -5.49
C GLY A 282 -8.78 21.68 -6.13
N GLY A 283 -9.03 20.38 -6.36
CA GLY A 283 -10.30 19.86 -6.88
C GLY A 283 -10.43 19.89 -8.42
N GLY A 284 -9.33 20.13 -9.13
CA GLY A 284 -9.26 20.03 -10.59
C GLY A 284 -8.98 18.60 -11.09
N GLY A 285 -8.83 18.44 -12.42
CA GLY A 285 -8.43 17.15 -13.02
C GLY A 285 -7.01 16.75 -12.70
N PRO A 286 -6.62 15.49 -12.90
CA PRO A 286 -7.36 14.44 -13.60
C PRO A 286 -8.65 14.02 -12.90
N TYR A 287 -9.61 13.58 -13.67
CA TYR A 287 -10.86 13.03 -13.15
C TYR A 287 -10.88 11.52 -13.32
N PHE A 288 -11.33 10.80 -12.29
CA PHE A 288 -11.41 9.34 -12.32
C PHE A 288 -12.86 8.89 -12.12
N LEU A 289 -13.36 8.12 -13.08
CA LEU A 289 -14.59 7.37 -12.92
C LEU A 289 -14.24 6.09 -12.14
N LEU A 290 -14.89 5.88 -11.02
CA LEU A 290 -14.65 4.78 -10.07
C LEU A 290 -15.85 3.83 -10.10
N THR A 291 -15.61 2.56 -10.33
CA THR A 291 -16.65 1.53 -10.40
C THR A 291 -16.86 0.82 -9.06
N GLN A 292 -17.68 -0.24 -9.04
CA GLN A 292 -17.83 -1.12 -7.88
C GLN A 292 -16.51 -1.85 -7.55
N ASN A 293 -15.69 -2.19 -8.55
CA ASN A 293 -14.41 -2.84 -8.31
C ASN A 293 -13.40 -1.95 -7.57
N PHE A 294 -13.48 -0.63 -7.74
CA PHE A 294 -12.75 0.29 -6.89
C PHE A 294 -13.14 0.15 -5.41
N ALA A 295 -14.43 0.04 -5.12
CA ALA A 295 -14.90 -0.16 -3.75
C ALA A 295 -14.43 -1.52 -3.18
N THR A 296 -14.26 -2.53 -4.03
CA THR A 296 -13.70 -3.82 -3.65
C THR A 296 -12.22 -3.72 -3.28
N ILE A 297 -11.41 -2.96 -4.03
CA ILE A 297 -10.00 -2.70 -3.67
C ILE A 297 -9.90 -1.95 -2.33
N LEU A 298 -10.82 -1.01 -2.04
CA LEU A 298 -10.86 -0.32 -0.75
C LEU A 298 -11.09 -1.26 0.44
N ARG A 299 -11.67 -2.43 0.25
CA ARG A 299 -11.77 -3.43 1.33
C ARG A 299 -10.43 -4.06 1.67
N TYR A 300 -9.55 -4.18 0.68
CA TYR A 300 -8.17 -4.64 0.89
C TYR A 300 -7.37 -3.61 1.70
N ASN A 301 -7.42 -2.34 1.28
CA ASN A 301 -6.83 -1.21 1.99
C ASN A 301 -7.72 0.03 1.80
N ASN A 302 -8.26 0.57 2.89
CA ASN A 302 -9.25 1.66 2.87
C ASN A 302 -8.61 3.05 2.67
N ALA A 303 -7.68 3.14 1.70
CA ALA A 303 -7.09 4.40 1.27
C ALA A 303 -7.41 4.66 -0.21
N GLN A 304 -8.00 5.80 -0.52
CA GLN A 304 -8.39 6.15 -1.90
C GLN A 304 -7.19 6.13 -2.86
N ASN A 305 -6.07 6.74 -2.45
CA ASN A 305 -4.86 6.76 -3.27
C ASN A 305 -4.31 5.36 -3.53
N TYR A 306 -4.40 4.45 -2.53
CA TYR A 306 -4.03 3.06 -2.71
C TYR A 306 -4.89 2.37 -3.78
N ALA A 307 -6.20 2.51 -3.69
CA ALA A 307 -7.10 1.84 -4.64
C ALA A 307 -6.92 2.36 -6.08
N ILE A 308 -6.72 3.68 -6.26
CA ILE A 308 -6.36 4.25 -7.56
C ILE A 308 -4.98 3.74 -8.01
N GLY A 309 -4.01 3.65 -7.09
CA GLY A 309 -2.67 3.14 -7.36
C GLY A 309 -2.66 1.69 -7.83
N VAL A 310 -3.42 0.79 -7.18
CA VAL A 310 -3.61 -0.60 -7.63
C VAL A 310 -4.20 -0.61 -9.04
N GLY A 311 -5.30 0.12 -9.25
CA GLY A 311 -5.95 0.18 -10.54
C GLY A 311 -5.06 0.75 -11.63
N HIS A 312 -4.38 1.87 -11.35
CA HIS A 312 -3.47 2.47 -12.31
C HIS A 312 -2.26 1.57 -12.61
N LEU A 313 -1.64 0.95 -11.62
CA LEU A 313 -0.56 -0.01 -11.85
C LEU A 313 -1.06 -1.19 -12.68
N SER A 314 -2.25 -1.73 -12.41
CA SER A 314 -2.83 -2.84 -13.17
C SER A 314 -3.00 -2.47 -14.66
N ASP A 315 -3.42 -1.25 -14.95
CA ASP A 315 -3.50 -0.73 -16.33
C ASP A 315 -2.11 -0.60 -16.97
N ARG A 316 -1.10 -0.11 -16.23
CA ARG A 316 0.28 0.01 -16.70
C ARG A 316 0.92 -1.33 -17.02
N LEU A 317 0.60 -2.39 -16.26
CA LEU A 317 1.06 -3.76 -16.53
C LEU A 317 0.56 -4.28 -17.90
N LEU A 318 -0.65 -3.89 -18.29
CA LEU A 318 -1.23 -4.22 -19.61
C LEU A 318 -0.75 -3.29 -20.74
N GLY A 319 0.21 -2.41 -20.49
CA GLY A 319 0.76 -1.51 -21.51
C GLY A 319 -0.03 -0.21 -21.70
N ARG A 320 -1.04 0.07 -20.87
CA ARG A 320 -1.77 1.35 -20.92
C ARG A 320 -0.87 2.51 -20.47
N GLY A 321 -1.20 3.72 -20.93
CA GLY A 321 -0.45 4.94 -20.65
C GLY A 321 -0.51 5.39 -19.18
N ALA A 322 0.32 6.37 -18.86
CA ALA A 322 0.21 7.12 -17.61
C ALA A 322 -1.05 8.02 -17.62
N VAL A 323 -1.39 8.58 -16.47
CA VAL A 323 -2.44 9.61 -16.37
C VAL A 323 -2.11 10.76 -17.31
N GLN A 324 -3.09 11.18 -18.13
CA GLN A 324 -2.88 12.15 -19.20
C GLN A 324 -3.08 13.58 -18.75
N ALA A 325 -4.07 13.83 -17.89
CA ALA A 325 -4.37 15.18 -17.42
C ALA A 325 -3.35 15.63 -16.34
N SER A 326 -3.10 16.94 -16.30
CA SER A 326 -2.27 17.55 -15.26
C SER A 326 -2.99 17.56 -13.92
N PHE A 327 -2.26 17.27 -12.85
CA PHE A 327 -2.75 17.36 -11.47
C PHE A 327 -2.85 18.81 -10.97
N GLY A 328 -2.31 19.77 -11.72
CA GLY A 328 -2.25 21.18 -11.31
C GLY A 328 -1.22 21.45 -10.20
N PRO A 329 -1.13 22.72 -9.75
CA PRO A 329 -0.25 23.09 -8.65
C PRO A 329 -0.69 22.49 -7.33
N ASP A 330 0.27 22.15 -6.46
CA ASP A 330 0.04 21.71 -5.08
C ASP A 330 -0.35 22.88 -4.15
N ALA A 331 -0.49 22.60 -2.85
CA ALA A 331 -0.82 23.62 -1.85
C ALA A 331 0.23 24.76 -1.75
N SER A 332 1.46 24.52 -2.21
CA SER A 332 2.54 25.51 -2.29
C SER A 332 2.54 26.27 -3.63
N GLY A 333 1.56 26.00 -4.49
CA GLY A 333 1.46 26.59 -5.82
C GLY A 333 2.44 26.00 -6.84
N MET A 334 3.14 24.92 -6.51
CA MET A 334 4.16 24.29 -7.36
C MET A 334 3.57 23.12 -8.15
N THR A 335 3.88 23.08 -9.44
CA THR A 335 3.64 21.88 -10.25
C THR A 335 4.72 20.84 -9.99
N LYS A 336 4.49 19.59 -10.44
CA LYS A 336 5.54 18.56 -10.41
C LYS A 336 6.82 19.01 -11.12
N ALA A 337 6.70 19.68 -12.24
CA ALA A 337 7.85 20.22 -12.99
C ALA A 337 8.64 21.25 -12.18
N ASP A 338 7.95 22.13 -11.44
CA ASP A 338 8.61 23.10 -10.55
C ASP A 338 9.35 22.39 -9.41
N ARG A 339 8.76 21.36 -8.80
CA ARG A 339 9.41 20.56 -7.76
C ARG A 339 10.63 19.81 -8.28
N GLN A 340 10.55 19.25 -9.47
CA GLN A 340 11.70 18.62 -10.14
C GLN A 340 12.80 19.62 -10.44
N GLU A 341 12.46 20.82 -10.91
CA GLU A 341 13.45 21.89 -11.14
C GLU A 341 14.11 22.33 -9.84
N LEU A 342 13.33 22.50 -8.77
CA LEU A 342 13.84 22.83 -7.43
C LEU A 342 14.89 21.81 -6.96
N GLN A 343 14.56 20.51 -7.04
CA GLN A 343 15.47 19.43 -6.67
C GLN A 343 16.78 19.47 -7.48
N ARG A 344 16.69 19.57 -8.80
CA ARG A 344 17.86 19.68 -9.68
C ARG A 344 18.75 20.87 -9.31
N ARG A 345 18.15 22.05 -9.07
CA ARG A 345 18.91 23.25 -8.76
C ARG A 345 19.57 23.20 -7.39
N LEU A 346 18.92 22.64 -6.38
CA LEU A 346 19.53 22.39 -5.07
C LEU A 346 20.74 21.47 -5.20
N THR A 347 20.61 20.35 -5.91
CA THR A 347 21.71 19.40 -6.14
C THR A 347 22.88 20.05 -6.88
N VAL A 348 22.62 20.84 -7.92
CA VAL A 348 23.68 21.61 -8.64
C VAL A 348 24.41 22.59 -7.73
N LYS A 349 23.73 23.15 -6.74
CA LYS A 349 24.35 24.04 -5.73
C LYS A 349 25.02 23.29 -4.57
N GLY A 350 25.08 21.97 -4.61
CA GLY A 350 25.76 21.14 -3.60
C GLY A 350 24.84 20.63 -2.48
N PHE A 351 23.54 20.87 -2.56
CA PHE A 351 22.53 20.37 -1.60
C PHE A 351 21.81 19.17 -2.21
N ASP A 352 22.34 17.97 -1.98
CA ASP A 352 21.84 16.74 -2.61
C ASP A 352 20.42 16.40 -2.11
N THR A 353 19.51 16.18 -3.06
CA THR A 353 18.12 15.78 -2.84
C THR A 353 17.86 14.29 -3.07
N GLU A 354 18.91 13.51 -3.38
CA GLU A 354 18.85 12.08 -3.76
C GLU A 354 17.93 11.83 -4.95
N GLY A 355 17.85 12.76 -5.88
CA GLY A 355 17.06 12.64 -7.12
C GLY A 355 16.19 13.87 -7.38
N SER A 356 15.53 13.84 -8.55
CA SER A 356 14.63 14.92 -9.00
C SER A 356 13.33 14.36 -9.57
N ASP A 357 12.66 13.53 -8.78
CA ASP A 357 11.39 12.89 -9.13
C ASP A 357 10.16 13.79 -8.94
N GLY A 358 10.34 14.94 -8.27
CA GLY A 358 9.29 15.89 -7.92
C GLY A 358 8.55 15.56 -6.62
N VAL A 359 8.94 14.50 -5.91
CA VAL A 359 8.37 14.13 -4.60
C VAL A 359 9.18 14.82 -3.49
N ILE A 360 8.52 15.66 -2.70
CA ILE A 360 9.16 16.38 -1.60
C ILE A 360 9.22 15.50 -0.36
N GLY A 361 10.26 14.70 -0.26
CA GLY A 361 10.55 13.86 0.91
C GLY A 361 11.45 14.54 1.95
N ALA A 362 11.81 13.79 3.00
CA ALA A 362 12.66 14.28 4.09
C ALA A 362 14.05 14.80 3.57
N LYS A 363 14.63 14.14 2.57
CA LYS A 363 15.92 14.53 1.98
C LYS A 363 15.82 15.88 1.25
N THR A 364 14.78 16.07 0.44
CA THR A 364 14.53 17.35 -0.23
C THR A 364 14.32 18.47 0.79
N ARG A 365 13.53 18.23 1.86
CA ARG A 365 13.33 19.21 2.93
C ARG A 365 14.64 19.54 3.66
N ALA A 366 15.47 18.54 3.95
CA ALA A 366 16.79 18.76 4.55
C ALA A 366 17.71 19.58 3.63
N ALA A 367 17.71 19.30 2.32
CA ALA A 367 18.46 20.06 1.33
C ALA A 367 17.99 21.53 1.25
N ILE A 368 16.66 21.76 1.29
CA ILE A 368 16.07 23.11 1.36
C ILE A 368 16.55 23.82 2.62
N SER A 369 16.43 23.21 3.80
CA SER A 369 16.85 23.80 5.08
C SER A 369 18.34 24.16 5.08
N ALA A 370 19.19 23.28 4.55
CA ALA A 370 20.63 23.53 4.43
C ALA A 370 20.95 24.70 3.48
N TYR A 371 20.25 24.78 2.35
CA TYR A 371 20.39 25.91 1.43
C TYR A 371 19.93 27.21 2.09
N GLU A 372 18.74 27.25 2.71
CA GLU A 372 18.20 28.43 3.40
C GLU A 372 19.19 28.95 4.45
N ALA A 373 19.75 28.05 5.28
CA ALA A 373 20.78 28.40 6.27
C ALA A 373 22.03 28.99 5.61
N SER A 374 22.48 28.42 4.49
CA SER A 374 23.71 28.86 3.80
C SER A 374 23.65 30.28 3.22
N VAL A 375 22.40 30.73 2.90
CA VAL A 375 22.18 32.07 2.32
C VAL A 375 21.48 33.03 3.28
N GLY A 376 21.39 32.68 4.58
CA GLY A 376 20.82 33.55 5.62
C GLY A 376 19.31 33.74 5.55
N LEU A 377 18.59 32.80 4.95
CA LEU A 377 17.13 32.79 4.94
C LEU A 377 16.57 32.13 6.21
N PRO A 378 15.32 32.43 6.60
CA PRO A 378 14.62 31.62 7.60
C PRO A 378 14.60 30.15 7.20
N VAL A 379 15.04 29.27 8.12
CA VAL A 379 15.11 27.83 7.85
C VAL A 379 13.73 27.22 8.02
N THR A 380 13.06 26.99 6.91
CA THR A 380 11.69 26.42 6.87
C THR A 380 11.67 24.97 6.37
N GLY A 381 12.57 24.63 5.46
CA GLY A 381 12.56 23.33 4.76
C GLY A 381 11.37 23.15 3.81
N GLU A 382 10.60 24.22 3.55
CA GLU A 382 9.40 24.17 2.72
C GLU A 382 9.69 24.53 1.26
N PRO A 383 9.20 23.73 0.30
CA PRO A 383 9.31 24.04 -1.12
C PRO A 383 8.37 25.19 -1.48
N THR A 384 8.90 26.25 -2.08
CA THR A 384 8.09 27.39 -2.52
C THR A 384 8.53 27.87 -3.90
N LEU A 385 7.60 28.49 -4.64
CA LEU A 385 7.93 29.14 -5.91
C LEU A 385 8.94 30.28 -5.75
N GLU A 386 8.94 30.96 -4.59
CA GLU A 386 9.93 32.01 -4.31
C GLU A 386 11.32 31.40 -4.16
N LEU A 387 11.45 30.30 -3.41
CA LEU A 387 12.72 29.60 -3.28
C LEU A 387 13.23 29.13 -4.66
N LEU A 388 12.34 28.59 -5.51
CA LEU A 388 12.70 28.19 -6.87
C LEU A 388 13.21 29.37 -7.69
N ARG A 389 12.56 30.55 -7.61
CA ARG A 389 13.01 31.78 -8.31
C ARG A 389 14.40 32.21 -7.85
N ARG A 390 14.71 32.09 -6.56
CA ARG A 390 16.04 32.41 -6.01
C ARG A 390 17.16 31.47 -6.47
N LEU A 391 16.76 30.23 -6.76
CA LEU A 391 17.68 29.21 -7.27
C LEU A 391 17.93 29.33 -8.79
N ARG A 392 17.03 30.00 -9.52
CA ARG A 392 17.19 30.32 -10.95
C ARG A 392 18.26 31.35 -11.21
#